data_ed658b91d867041098987ca64b3058ad
#
_entry.id   ed658b91d867041098987ca64b3058ad
#
_cell.length_a   1.000
_cell.length_b   1.000
_cell.length_c   1.000
_cell.angle_alpha   90.00
_cell.angle_beta   90.00
_cell.angle_gamma   90.00
#
_symmetry.space_group_name_H-M   'P 1'
#
loop_
_entity.id
_entity.type
_entity.pdbx_description
1 polymer ?
#
loop_
_entity_poly.entity_id
_entity_poly.type
_entity_poly.pdbx_seq_one_letter_code
_entity_poly.pdbx_strand_id
1 'polypeptide(L)'
;MLFRSGVNPKQLEGEHMLVTRPAPDFKAVAIMGDNSFKEISLAGYKGKKVVLFFYPLDFTFVCPTEILAFNHRLADFEKRGVQVIGCSVDSKWSHYGWKNTDIKNGGIGDIKYPILADIEKKIARSYDVLKGSTPAAVLTEDGEEETTVNGDVALRASFLIDEEGIVRHAVINDLPLGRNVDEMLRMVDALAFNQEHGEVCPAGWQEGDDTMQENFAGVASYLEKNADQIGRASCRERV
;
A
#
# COMPACT_ATOMS: atom_id res chain seq x y z
N MET A 1 3.92 15.08 31.21
CA MET A 1 5.24 14.78 30.63
C MET A 1 5.24 15.33 29.20
N LEU A 2 5.89 16.47 28.97
CA LEU A 2 5.85 17.20 27.69
C LEU A 2 6.87 16.60 26.74
N PHE A 3 6.40 15.97 25.65
CA PHE A 3 7.26 15.58 24.53
C PHE A 3 7.83 16.84 23.86
N ARG A 4 9.07 17.19 24.17
CA ARG A 4 9.83 18.12 23.34
C ARG A 4 10.43 17.34 22.17
N SER A 5 9.71 17.25 21.06
CA SER A 5 10.30 16.88 19.79
C SER A 5 11.09 18.07 19.26
N GLY A 6 12.41 17.94 19.19
CA GLY A 6 13.31 18.94 18.62
C GLY A 6 13.27 18.98 17.07
N VAL A 7 12.09 18.95 16.48
CA VAL A 7 11.91 19.07 15.03
C VAL A 7 11.91 20.54 14.67
N ASN A 8 12.85 20.97 13.85
CA ASN A 8 12.91 22.34 13.33
C ASN A 8 11.68 22.58 12.43
N PRO A 9 10.80 23.57 12.75
CA PRO A 9 9.59 23.85 11.97
C PRO A 9 9.83 24.13 10.47
N LYS A 10 11.04 24.56 10.10
CA LYS A 10 11.42 24.79 8.69
C LYS A 10 11.68 23.52 7.88
N GLN A 11 11.74 22.34 8.51
CA GLN A 11 11.85 21.04 7.82
C GLN A 11 10.48 20.41 7.47
N LEU A 12 9.38 21.07 7.84
CA LEU A 12 8.01 20.62 7.55
C LEU A 12 7.41 21.25 6.28
N GLU A 13 8.20 21.98 5.49
CA GLU A 13 7.68 22.56 4.25
C GLU A 13 7.57 21.47 3.16
N GLY A 14 6.41 20.78 3.13
CA GLY A 14 5.71 20.40 1.91
C GLY A 14 6.29 19.34 0.98
N GLU A 15 7.46 18.76 1.24
CA GLU A 15 8.11 17.86 0.27
C GLU A 15 7.74 16.37 0.43
N HIS A 16 7.06 15.97 1.50
CA HIS A 16 6.83 14.56 1.85
C HIS A 16 5.51 13.95 1.34
N MET A 17 4.50 14.77 1.03
CA MET A 17 3.22 14.26 0.55
C MET A 17 3.30 13.90 -0.94
N LEU A 18 3.11 12.62 -1.26
CA LEU A 18 3.20 12.12 -2.63
C LEU A 18 1.87 12.20 -3.40
N VAL A 19 0.72 12.25 -2.73
CA VAL A 19 -0.59 12.32 -3.39
C VAL A 19 -0.68 13.59 -4.24
N THR A 20 -1.14 13.45 -5.48
CA THR A 20 -1.17 14.47 -6.56
C THR A 20 0.17 14.79 -7.22
N ARG A 21 1.24 14.08 -6.86
CA ARG A 21 2.58 14.28 -7.43
C ARG A 21 3.05 13.05 -8.21
N PRO A 22 4.04 13.21 -9.11
CA PRO A 22 4.69 12.08 -9.75
C PRO A 22 5.24 11.10 -8.70
N ALA A 23 4.91 9.82 -8.85
CA ALA A 23 5.46 8.77 -8.03
C ALA A 23 6.99 8.69 -8.22
N PRO A 24 7.77 8.56 -7.13
CA PRO A 24 9.20 8.33 -7.25
C PRO A 24 9.49 7.10 -8.12
N ASP A 25 10.30 7.26 -9.17
CA ASP A 25 10.69 6.13 -10.01
C ASP A 25 11.67 5.24 -9.26
N PHE A 26 11.66 3.97 -9.62
CA PHE A 26 12.58 2.98 -9.09
C PHE A 26 13.03 2.03 -10.20
N LYS A 27 14.18 1.42 -9.98
CA LYS A 27 14.69 0.32 -10.78
C LYS A 27 15.35 -0.68 -9.84
N ALA A 28 14.77 -1.86 -9.70
CA ALA A 28 15.23 -2.89 -8.77
C ALA A 28 14.91 -4.30 -9.26
N VAL A 29 15.62 -5.29 -8.70
CA VAL A 29 15.33 -6.68 -8.96
C VAL A 29 14.10 -7.11 -8.17
N ALA A 30 13.17 -7.78 -8.84
CA ALA A 30 12.03 -8.43 -8.25
C ALA A 30 12.08 -9.95 -8.44
N ILE A 31 11.48 -10.68 -7.51
CA ILE A 31 11.04 -12.04 -7.80
C ILE A 31 9.67 -11.96 -8.48
N MET A 32 9.53 -12.64 -9.59
CA MET A 32 8.30 -12.67 -10.38
C MET A 32 7.35 -13.77 -9.91
N GLY A 33 6.12 -13.77 -10.44
CA GLY A 33 5.12 -14.80 -10.15
C GLY A 33 5.60 -16.23 -10.47
N ASP A 34 6.40 -16.39 -11.50
CA ASP A 34 6.99 -17.66 -11.95
C ASP A 34 8.31 -18.03 -11.24
N ASN A 35 8.65 -17.34 -10.16
CA ASN A 35 9.90 -17.47 -9.40
C ASN A 35 11.17 -17.05 -10.15
N SER A 36 11.08 -16.48 -11.35
CA SER A 36 12.22 -15.87 -12.02
C SER A 36 12.62 -14.54 -11.36
N PHE A 37 13.87 -14.13 -11.54
CA PHE A 37 14.34 -12.82 -11.13
C PHE A 37 14.40 -11.88 -12.34
N LYS A 38 13.77 -10.72 -12.21
CA LYS A 38 13.77 -9.72 -13.28
C LYS A 38 13.98 -8.33 -12.69
N GLU A 39 14.78 -7.52 -13.35
CA GLU A 39 14.85 -6.09 -13.06
C GLU A 39 13.63 -5.40 -13.64
N ILE A 40 12.87 -4.69 -12.80
CA ILE A 40 11.70 -3.90 -13.19
C ILE A 40 11.84 -2.46 -12.70
N SER A 41 11.16 -1.54 -13.37
CA SER A 41 11.09 -0.13 -13.00
C SER A 41 9.64 0.36 -13.04
N LEU A 42 9.31 1.41 -12.31
CA LEU A 42 7.98 2.02 -12.36
C LEU A 42 7.71 2.55 -13.79
N ALA A 43 8.70 3.16 -14.42
CA ALA A 43 8.60 3.63 -15.80
C ALA A 43 8.21 2.54 -16.82
N GLY A 44 8.54 1.26 -16.52
CA GLY A 44 8.13 0.11 -17.33
C GLY A 44 6.62 -0.19 -17.32
N TYR A 45 5.88 0.43 -16.41
CA TYR A 45 4.42 0.29 -16.28
C TYR A 45 3.65 1.53 -16.74
N LYS A 46 4.32 2.49 -17.38
CA LYS A 46 3.65 3.68 -17.92
C LYS A 46 2.46 3.30 -18.82
N GLY A 47 1.34 3.98 -18.64
CA GLY A 47 0.07 3.66 -19.31
C GLY A 47 -0.75 2.58 -18.62
N LYS A 48 -0.34 2.12 -17.42
CA LYS A 48 -1.11 1.23 -16.56
C LYS A 48 -1.20 1.79 -15.14
N LYS A 49 -2.32 1.55 -14.48
CA LYS A 49 -2.42 1.79 -13.05
C LYS A 49 -1.52 0.81 -12.29
N VAL A 50 -0.87 1.29 -11.23
CA VAL A 50 -0.02 0.46 -10.37
C VAL A 50 -0.48 0.60 -8.93
N VAL A 51 -0.63 -0.53 -8.23
CA VAL A 51 -0.69 -0.57 -6.77
C VAL A 51 0.67 -1.06 -6.28
N LEU A 52 1.46 -0.13 -5.77
CA LEU A 52 2.73 -0.43 -5.11
C LEU A 52 2.49 -0.50 -3.61
N PHE A 53 2.75 -1.66 -3.00
CA PHE A 53 2.61 -1.78 -1.56
C PHE A 53 3.92 -2.20 -0.89
N PHE A 54 4.20 -1.58 0.25
CA PHE A 54 5.35 -1.87 1.09
C PHE A 54 4.93 -2.71 2.29
N TYR A 55 5.81 -3.59 2.73
CA TYR A 55 5.67 -4.34 3.98
C TYR A 55 7.02 -4.43 4.70
N PRO A 56 7.06 -4.61 6.02
CA PRO A 56 8.28 -4.51 6.80
C PRO A 56 9.35 -5.53 6.43
N LEU A 57 9.07 -6.83 6.60
CA LEU A 57 10.04 -7.91 6.42
C LEU A 57 9.34 -9.22 6.06
N ASP A 58 10.08 -10.07 5.32
CA ASP A 58 9.75 -11.46 5.10
C ASP A 58 9.72 -12.25 6.42
N PHE A 59 9.05 -13.40 6.44
CA PHE A 59 8.96 -14.32 7.58
C PHE A 59 8.48 -13.69 8.89
N THR A 60 7.62 -12.66 8.83
CA THR A 60 7.02 -12.00 9.98
C THR A 60 5.53 -12.38 10.15
N PHE A 61 4.77 -11.63 10.96
CA PHE A 61 3.46 -12.09 11.46
C PHE A 61 2.27 -11.57 10.65
N VAL A 62 2.17 -10.26 10.42
CA VAL A 62 1.07 -9.63 9.67
C VAL A 62 1.32 -9.69 8.17
N CYS A 63 2.59 -9.58 7.73
CA CYS A 63 2.98 -9.48 6.32
C CYS A 63 2.42 -10.60 5.43
N PRO A 64 2.48 -11.89 5.81
CA PRO A 64 1.94 -12.94 4.96
C PRO A 64 0.43 -12.80 4.74
N THR A 65 -0.32 -12.29 5.73
CA THR A 65 -1.77 -12.11 5.57
C THR A 65 -2.13 -11.05 4.54
N GLU A 66 -1.38 -9.96 4.48
CA GLU A 66 -1.57 -8.89 3.50
C GLU A 66 -1.17 -9.34 2.09
N ILE A 67 -0.02 -10.03 1.97
CA ILE A 67 0.49 -10.57 0.70
C ILE A 67 -0.50 -11.58 0.11
N LEU A 68 -1.02 -12.48 0.91
CA LEU A 68 -2.04 -13.44 0.50
C LEU A 68 -3.36 -12.74 0.12
N ALA A 69 -3.77 -11.70 0.86
CA ALA A 69 -4.97 -10.93 0.53
C ALA A 69 -4.86 -10.25 -0.84
N PHE A 70 -3.72 -9.62 -1.16
CA PHE A 70 -3.47 -9.08 -2.51
C PHE A 70 -3.48 -10.18 -3.58
N ASN A 71 -2.91 -11.37 -3.29
CA ASN A 71 -2.89 -12.48 -4.24
C ASN A 71 -4.29 -13.05 -4.48
N HIS A 72 -5.11 -13.20 -3.45
CA HIS A 72 -6.50 -13.66 -3.58
C HIS A 72 -7.37 -12.68 -4.39
N ARG A 73 -7.06 -11.39 -4.33
CA ARG A 73 -7.76 -10.33 -5.07
C ARG A 73 -7.06 -9.95 -6.40
N LEU A 74 -5.98 -10.65 -6.78
CA LEU A 74 -5.17 -10.26 -7.94
C LEU A 74 -5.99 -10.20 -9.23
N ALA A 75 -6.85 -11.18 -9.48
CA ALA A 75 -7.72 -11.19 -10.65
C ALA A 75 -8.67 -9.97 -10.72
N ASP A 76 -9.08 -9.43 -9.55
CA ASP A 76 -9.91 -8.23 -9.49
C ASP A 76 -9.12 -6.97 -9.84
N PHE A 77 -7.84 -6.89 -9.45
CA PHE A 77 -6.93 -5.83 -9.90
C PHE A 77 -6.64 -5.92 -11.39
N GLU A 78 -6.35 -7.13 -11.90
CA GLU A 78 -6.06 -7.36 -13.31
C GLU A 78 -7.23 -6.99 -14.23
N LYS A 79 -8.46 -7.33 -13.86
CA LYS A 79 -9.69 -6.93 -14.58
C LYS A 79 -9.83 -5.41 -14.71
N ARG A 80 -9.26 -4.63 -13.77
CA ARG A 80 -9.27 -3.17 -13.73
C ARG A 80 -8.03 -2.56 -14.40
N GLY A 81 -7.18 -3.40 -15.03
CA GLY A 81 -5.95 -2.95 -15.68
C GLY A 81 -4.84 -2.52 -14.69
N VAL A 82 -4.91 -2.99 -13.44
CA VAL A 82 -3.99 -2.60 -12.37
C VAL A 82 -2.90 -3.65 -12.20
N GLN A 83 -1.64 -3.21 -12.16
CA GLN A 83 -0.51 -4.03 -11.75
C GLN A 83 -0.28 -3.91 -10.26
N VAL A 84 -0.28 -5.03 -9.56
CA VAL A 84 0.11 -5.09 -8.14
C VAL A 84 1.61 -5.39 -8.04
N ILE A 85 2.32 -4.67 -7.18
CA ILE A 85 3.76 -4.84 -6.92
C ILE A 85 3.99 -4.76 -5.41
N GLY A 86 4.58 -5.79 -4.81
CA GLY A 86 5.05 -5.78 -3.43
C GLY A 86 6.48 -5.25 -3.34
N CYS A 87 6.86 -4.70 -2.18
CA CYS A 87 8.21 -4.22 -1.90
C CYS A 87 8.56 -4.38 -0.42
N SER A 88 9.72 -4.92 -0.12
CA SER A 88 10.31 -4.84 1.22
C SER A 88 11.82 -4.60 1.15
N VAL A 89 12.41 -4.38 2.30
CA VAL A 89 13.86 -4.17 2.42
C VAL A 89 14.67 -5.46 2.40
N ASP A 90 14.01 -6.60 2.18
CA ASP A 90 14.66 -7.91 2.08
C ASP A 90 15.35 -8.12 0.73
N SER A 91 16.17 -9.16 0.67
CA SER A 91 16.84 -9.58 -0.54
C SER A 91 15.92 -10.43 -1.44
N LYS A 92 16.22 -10.45 -2.75
CA LYS A 92 15.53 -11.36 -3.68
C LYS A 92 15.58 -12.84 -3.26
N TRP A 93 16.63 -13.23 -2.53
CA TRP A 93 16.78 -14.59 -2.05
C TRP A 93 15.90 -14.91 -0.84
N SER A 94 15.69 -13.92 0.04
CA SER A 94 14.70 -14.01 1.12
C SER A 94 13.30 -14.21 0.54
N HIS A 95 12.89 -13.35 -0.39
CA HIS A 95 11.61 -13.50 -1.10
C HIS A 95 11.46 -14.87 -1.78
N TYR A 96 12.52 -15.35 -2.43
CA TYR A 96 12.52 -16.67 -3.07
C TYR A 96 12.31 -17.78 -2.04
N GLY A 97 13.05 -17.74 -0.93
CA GLY A 97 12.89 -18.71 0.16
C GLY A 97 11.47 -18.69 0.72
N TRP A 98 10.92 -17.49 0.96
CA TRP A 98 9.60 -17.33 1.55
C TRP A 98 8.46 -17.78 0.62
N LYS A 99 8.56 -17.50 -0.68
CA LYS A 99 7.63 -18.04 -1.69
C LYS A 99 7.65 -19.58 -1.78
N ASN A 100 8.81 -20.20 -1.55
CA ASN A 100 8.97 -21.65 -1.60
C ASN A 100 8.75 -22.34 -0.24
N THR A 101 8.38 -21.58 0.80
CA THR A 101 7.97 -22.11 2.09
C THR A 101 6.46 -22.35 2.08
N ASP A 102 6.02 -23.52 2.57
CA ASP A 102 4.60 -23.82 2.70
C ASP A 102 3.87 -22.81 3.57
N ILE A 103 2.64 -22.44 3.21
CA ILE A 103 1.80 -21.50 3.96
C ILE A 103 1.62 -21.97 5.41
N LYS A 104 1.42 -23.27 5.64
CA LYS A 104 1.29 -23.85 7.00
C LYS A 104 2.54 -23.69 7.87
N ASN A 105 3.68 -23.40 7.25
CA ASN A 105 4.97 -23.15 7.91
C ASN A 105 5.34 -21.65 7.90
N GLY A 106 4.37 -20.76 7.69
CA GLY A 106 4.59 -19.30 7.67
C GLY A 106 5.08 -18.76 6.32
N GLY A 107 5.08 -19.56 5.26
CA GLY A 107 5.39 -19.11 3.90
C GLY A 107 4.24 -18.33 3.26
N ILE A 108 4.51 -17.77 2.08
CA ILE A 108 3.50 -17.05 1.27
C ILE A 108 3.05 -17.84 0.04
N GLY A 109 3.73 -18.96 -0.26
CA GLY A 109 3.35 -19.86 -1.35
C GLY A 109 3.44 -19.18 -2.72
N ASP A 110 2.57 -19.61 -3.62
CA ASP A 110 2.61 -19.25 -5.05
C ASP A 110 1.98 -17.87 -5.33
N ILE A 111 2.66 -16.81 -4.88
CA ILE A 111 2.29 -15.42 -5.16
C ILE A 111 2.55 -15.10 -6.64
N LYS A 112 1.55 -14.51 -7.32
CA LYS A 112 1.56 -14.32 -8.79
C LYS A 112 2.02 -12.94 -9.26
N TYR A 113 2.18 -11.98 -8.37
CA TYR A 113 2.68 -10.64 -8.69
C TYR A 113 4.16 -10.47 -8.26
N PRO A 114 4.89 -9.49 -8.83
CA PRO A 114 6.28 -9.26 -8.49
C PRO A 114 6.45 -8.69 -7.07
N ILE A 115 7.54 -9.10 -6.41
CA ILE A 115 8.00 -8.53 -5.13
C ILE A 115 9.41 -7.97 -5.32
N LEU A 116 9.56 -6.66 -5.11
CA LEU A 116 10.81 -5.91 -5.23
C LEU A 116 11.70 -6.13 -4.01
N ALA A 117 12.98 -6.33 -4.26
CA ALA A 117 14.02 -6.40 -3.24
C ALA A 117 14.69 -5.03 -3.07
N ASP A 118 14.22 -4.23 -2.09
CA ASP A 118 14.75 -2.90 -1.78
C ASP A 118 15.82 -2.98 -0.67
N ILE A 119 16.84 -3.83 -0.85
CA ILE A 119 17.88 -4.08 0.16
C ILE A 119 18.67 -2.81 0.52
N GLU A 120 18.77 -1.85 -0.42
CA GLU A 120 19.39 -0.55 -0.18
C GLU A 120 18.46 0.46 0.47
N LYS A 121 17.18 0.09 0.66
CA LYS A 121 16.13 0.94 1.26
C LYS A 121 15.90 2.26 0.53
N LYS A 122 16.28 2.32 -0.73
CA LYS A 122 16.16 3.53 -1.56
C LYS A 122 14.73 3.80 -1.96
N ILE A 123 13.99 2.74 -2.31
CA ILE A 123 12.58 2.84 -2.72
C ILE A 123 11.73 3.23 -1.52
N ALA A 124 11.84 2.51 -0.40
CA ALA A 124 11.10 2.84 0.82
C ALA A 124 11.40 4.27 1.32
N ARG A 125 12.65 4.73 1.16
CA ARG A 125 13.05 6.11 1.52
C ARG A 125 12.43 7.15 0.59
N SER A 126 12.44 6.92 -0.73
CA SER A 126 11.88 7.87 -1.71
C SER A 126 10.35 8.01 -1.60
N TYR A 127 9.68 6.98 -1.10
CA TYR A 127 8.24 7.00 -0.81
C TYR A 127 7.90 7.47 0.61
N ASP A 128 8.91 7.91 1.38
CA ASP A 128 8.79 8.39 2.77
C ASP A 128 8.08 7.39 3.71
N VAL A 129 8.35 6.10 3.50
CA VAL A 129 7.76 5.01 4.31
C VAL A 129 8.81 4.21 5.07
N LEU A 130 10.07 4.63 5.05
CA LEU A 130 11.13 3.97 5.79
C LEU A 130 11.06 4.39 7.26
N LYS A 131 10.63 3.47 8.13
CA LYS A 131 10.67 3.67 9.57
C LYS A 131 12.12 3.51 10.04
N GLY A 132 12.64 4.52 10.71
CA GLY A 132 13.99 4.48 11.30
C GLY A 132 14.12 3.38 12.36
N SER A 133 15.37 3.04 12.66
CA SER A 133 15.74 2.06 13.68
C SER A 133 15.18 2.48 15.04
N THR A 134 14.48 1.56 15.70
CA THR A 134 14.02 1.74 17.09
C THR A 134 14.73 0.73 17.98
N PRO A 135 15.30 1.13 19.12
CA PRO A 135 15.75 0.19 20.12
C PRO A 135 14.56 -0.68 20.56
N ALA A 136 14.74 -1.97 20.56
CA ALA A 136 13.81 -2.93 21.14
C ALA A 136 14.54 -3.73 22.22
N ALA A 137 13.95 -3.78 23.40
CA ALA A 137 14.41 -4.68 24.45
C ALA A 137 13.94 -6.10 24.10
N VAL A 138 14.84 -7.04 24.10
CA VAL A 138 14.57 -8.47 23.97
C VAL A 138 15.05 -9.13 25.25
N LEU A 139 14.17 -9.89 25.90
CA LEU A 139 14.57 -10.74 27.02
C LEU A 139 15.35 -11.93 26.46
N THR A 140 16.57 -12.13 26.94
CA THR A 140 17.35 -13.32 26.66
C THR A 140 16.77 -14.52 27.43
N GLU A 141 17.16 -15.75 27.08
CA GLU A 141 16.74 -16.96 27.79
C GLU A 141 17.10 -16.92 29.29
N ASP A 142 18.13 -16.18 29.66
CA ASP A 142 18.56 -15.97 31.04
C ASP A 142 17.82 -14.84 31.76
N GLY A 143 16.86 -14.18 31.07
CA GLY A 143 16.05 -13.09 31.64
C GLY A 143 16.76 -11.75 31.68
N GLU A 144 17.91 -11.61 31.03
CA GLU A 144 18.59 -10.33 30.86
C GLU A 144 17.95 -9.54 29.73
N GLU A 145 17.89 -8.22 29.89
CA GLU A 145 17.37 -7.31 28.88
C GLU A 145 18.50 -6.90 27.90
N GLU A 146 18.47 -7.47 26.70
CA GLU A 146 19.39 -7.05 25.63
C GLU A 146 18.70 -6.03 24.73
N THR A 147 19.32 -4.89 24.52
CA THR A 147 18.83 -3.88 23.58
C THR A 147 19.25 -4.25 22.17
N THR A 148 18.32 -4.75 21.38
CA THR A 148 18.50 -4.95 19.94
C THR A 148 18.04 -3.72 19.18
N VAL A 149 18.72 -3.41 18.08
CA VAL A 149 18.28 -2.39 17.13
C VAL A 149 17.59 -3.10 15.98
N ASN A 150 16.27 -3.00 15.92
CA ASN A 150 15.57 -3.37 14.70
C ASN A 150 16.02 -2.42 13.60
N GLY A 151 16.64 -2.95 12.54
CA GLY A 151 17.05 -2.16 11.39
C GLY A 151 15.89 -1.40 10.76
N ASP A 152 16.19 -0.38 9.98
CA ASP A 152 15.18 0.36 9.24
C ASP A 152 14.36 -0.58 8.37
N VAL A 153 13.03 -0.54 8.51
CA VAL A 153 12.07 -1.33 7.74
C VAL A 153 11.01 -0.42 7.13
N ALA A 154 10.34 -0.88 6.09
CA ALA A 154 9.22 -0.13 5.53
C ALA A 154 7.99 -0.23 6.44
N LEU A 155 7.24 0.86 6.56
CA LEU A 155 5.87 0.85 7.10
C LEU A 155 4.95 0.06 6.16
N ARG A 156 3.75 -0.28 6.65
CA ARG A 156 2.71 -0.91 5.82
C ARG A 156 2.03 0.14 4.95
N ALA A 157 2.64 0.48 3.84
CA ALA A 157 2.14 1.50 2.93
C ALA A 157 1.62 0.90 1.63
N SER A 158 0.60 1.54 1.04
CA SER A 158 0.11 1.22 -0.31
C SER A 158 -0.17 2.50 -1.06
N PHE A 159 0.28 2.56 -2.29
CA PHE A 159 0.10 3.71 -3.19
C PHE A 159 -0.64 3.25 -4.45
N LEU A 160 -1.71 3.96 -4.80
CA LEU A 160 -2.35 3.84 -6.11
C LEU A 160 -1.75 4.92 -7.03
N ILE A 161 -1.14 4.47 -8.09
CA ILE A 161 -0.46 5.30 -9.10
C ILE A 161 -1.25 5.15 -10.41
N ASP A 162 -1.59 6.26 -11.05
CA ASP A 162 -2.33 6.26 -12.31
C ASP A 162 -1.45 5.99 -13.54
N GLU A 163 -2.06 6.01 -14.71
CA GLU A 163 -1.44 5.74 -16.00
C GLU A 163 -0.35 6.76 -16.38
N GLU A 164 -0.46 8.01 -15.87
CA GLU A 164 0.51 9.08 -16.04
C GLU A 164 1.67 8.97 -15.04
N GLY A 165 1.56 8.10 -14.06
CA GLY A 165 2.55 7.92 -12.99
C GLY A 165 2.35 8.88 -11.82
N ILE A 166 1.15 9.42 -11.63
CA ILE A 166 0.81 10.29 -10.50
C ILE A 166 0.21 9.45 -9.37
N VAL A 167 0.65 9.70 -8.14
CA VAL A 167 0.05 9.09 -6.96
C VAL A 167 -1.34 9.69 -6.70
N ARG A 168 -2.37 8.86 -6.69
CA ARG A 168 -3.78 9.30 -6.50
C ARG A 168 -4.33 8.96 -5.12
N HIS A 169 -3.78 7.92 -4.49
CA HIS A 169 -4.21 7.49 -3.16
C HIS A 169 -3.04 6.86 -2.42
N ALA A 170 -2.99 7.05 -1.09
CA ALA A 170 -2.02 6.42 -0.23
C ALA A 170 -2.65 6.03 1.11
N VAL A 171 -2.26 4.86 1.61
CA VAL A 171 -2.55 4.39 2.98
C VAL A 171 -1.22 4.01 3.61
N ILE A 172 -0.95 4.50 4.82
CA ILE A 172 0.25 4.18 5.58
C ILE A 172 -0.18 3.80 7.00
N ASN A 173 0.03 2.53 7.35
CA ASN A 173 -0.27 1.99 8.67
C ASN A 173 1.01 1.71 9.45
N ASP A 174 0.92 1.80 10.77
CA ASP A 174 1.97 1.29 11.66
C ASP A 174 2.07 -0.25 11.58
N LEU A 175 3.20 -0.77 12.06
CA LEU A 175 3.59 -2.18 11.89
C LEU A 175 2.56 -3.22 12.38
N PRO A 176 1.81 -3.02 13.49
CA PRO A 176 0.82 -4.00 13.96
C PRO A 176 -0.51 -3.98 13.20
N LEU A 177 -0.73 -3.00 12.31
CA LEU A 177 -2.03 -2.74 11.70
C LEU A 177 -2.06 -3.16 10.22
N GLY A 178 -2.62 -4.32 9.92
CA GLY A 178 -2.82 -4.81 8.54
C GLY A 178 -3.77 -3.89 7.73
N ARG A 179 -3.55 -3.85 6.41
CA ARG A 179 -4.36 -3.03 5.48
C ARG A 179 -5.60 -3.75 5.00
N ASN A 180 -6.59 -3.00 4.58
CA ASN A 180 -7.77 -3.51 3.90
C ASN A 180 -7.56 -3.45 2.37
N VAL A 181 -7.47 -4.61 1.71
CA VAL A 181 -7.26 -4.70 0.25
C VAL A 181 -8.53 -4.31 -0.52
N ASP A 182 -9.71 -4.54 0.04
CA ASP A 182 -10.98 -4.14 -0.59
C ASP A 182 -11.12 -2.61 -0.67
N GLU A 183 -10.58 -1.87 0.31
CA GLU A 183 -10.51 -0.41 0.24
C GLU A 183 -9.61 0.06 -0.91
N MET A 184 -8.51 -0.63 -1.17
CA MET A 184 -7.66 -0.30 -2.31
C MET A 184 -8.38 -0.54 -3.64
N LEU A 185 -9.14 -1.64 -3.78
CA LEU A 185 -9.98 -1.91 -4.95
C LEU A 185 -11.07 -0.84 -5.12
N ARG A 186 -11.73 -0.46 -4.02
CA ARG A 186 -12.71 0.64 -4.03
C ARG A 186 -12.12 1.94 -4.55
N MET A 187 -10.88 2.27 -4.15
CA MET A 187 -10.19 3.47 -4.61
C MET A 187 -9.77 3.38 -6.08
N VAL A 188 -9.44 2.18 -6.57
CA VAL A 188 -9.22 1.94 -8.02
C VAL A 188 -10.48 2.22 -8.81
N ASP A 189 -11.63 1.73 -8.34
CA ASP A 189 -12.93 1.94 -8.99
C ASP A 189 -13.33 3.42 -8.98
N ALA A 190 -13.17 4.09 -7.84
CA ALA A 190 -13.46 5.52 -7.70
C ALA A 190 -12.57 6.39 -8.63
N LEU A 191 -11.28 6.05 -8.74
CA LEU A 191 -10.36 6.75 -9.65
C LEU A 191 -10.78 6.55 -11.11
N ALA A 192 -11.08 5.31 -11.52
CA ALA A 192 -11.50 4.99 -12.87
C ALA A 192 -12.80 5.72 -13.24
N PHE A 193 -13.79 5.72 -12.34
CA PHE A 193 -15.05 6.41 -12.53
C PHE A 193 -14.87 7.93 -12.71
N ASN A 194 -14.06 8.55 -11.82
CA ASN A 194 -13.78 9.99 -11.92
C ASN A 194 -13.05 10.35 -13.24
N GLN A 195 -12.08 9.51 -13.67
CA GLN A 195 -11.36 9.71 -14.93
C GLN A 195 -12.29 9.59 -16.14
N GLU A 196 -13.27 8.69 -16.13
CA GLU A 196 -14.20 8.45 -17.24
C GLU A 196 -15.31 9.49 -17.30
N HIS A 197 -15.88 9.88 -16.16
CA HIS A 197 -17.11 10.67 -16.08
C HIS A 197 -16.90 12.12 -15.63
N GLY A 198 -15.74 12.43 -15.03
CA GLY A 198 -15.45 13.77 -14.47
C GLY A 198 -16.29 14.13 -13.25
N GLU A 199 -17.05 13.17 -12.70
CA GLU A 199 -17.84 13.35 -11.47
C GLU A 199 -17.03 12.93 -10.25
N VAL A 200 -17.37 13.49 -9.08
CA VAL A 200 -16.68 13.17 -7.83
C VAL A 200 -17.40 12.04 -7.08
N CYS A 201 -16.61 11.16 -6.51
CA CYS A 201 -17.09 10.03 -5.71
C CYS A 201 -17.20 10.43 -4.24
N PRO A 202 -18.42 10.42 -3.65
CA PRO A 202 -18.63 10.80 -2.25
C PRO A 202 -17.97 9.84 -1.26
N ALA A 203 -18.04 10.20 0.02
CA ALA A 203 -17.52 9.38 1.11
C ALA A 203 -18.13 7.97 1.11
N GLY A 204 -17.28 6.93 1.09
CA GLY A 204 -17.72 5.53 1.09
C GLY A 204 -18.29 5.03 -0.24
N TRP A 205 -18.21 5.83 -1.31
CA TRP A 205 -18.73 5.47 -2.63
C TRP A 205 -18.21 4.10 -3.10
N GLN A 206 -19.10 3.33 -3.68
CA GLN A 206 -18.80 2.06 -4.37
C GLN A 206 -19.40 2.10 -5.78
N GLU A 207 -18.89 1.26 -6.67
CA GLU A 207 -19.42 1.14 -8.03
C GLU A 207 -20.94 0.91 -8.02
N GLY A 208 -21.64 1.78 -8.74
CA GLY A 208 -23.10 1.80 -8.81
C GLY A 208 -23.81 2.71 -7.81
N ASP A 209 -23.08 3.35 -6.89
CA ASP A 209 -23.66 4.37 -6.01
C ASP A 209 -23.78 5.72 -6.74
N ASP A 210 -24.63 6.61 -6.21
CA ASP A 210 -24.79 7.98 -6.71
C ASP A 210 -23.46 8.77 -6.61
N THR A 211 -23.20 9.56 -7.63
CA THR A 211 -22.07 10.50 -7.71
C THR A 211 -22.59 11.94 -7.73
N MET A 212 -21.71 12.92 -7.78
CA MET A 212 -22.12 14.31 -7.88
C MET A 212 -21.20 15.11 -8.82
N GLN A 213 -21.78 16.13 -9.44
CA GLN A 213 -21.04 17.15 -10.17
C GLN A 213 -20.28 18.04 -9.20
N GLU A 214 -19.06 18.43 -9.55
CA GLU A 214 -18.19 19.31 -8.74
C GLU A 214 -18.67 20.78 -8.82
N ASN A 215 -19.92 21.04 -8.35
CA ASN A 215 -20.51 22.35 -8.25
C ASN A 215 -21.56 22.41 -7.14
N PHE A 216 -21.98 23.64 -6.75
CA PHE A 216 -22.94 23.84 -5.65
C PHE A 216 -24.29 23.15 -5.87
N ALA A 217 -24.81 23.15 -7.11
CA ALA A 217 -26.07 22.49 -7.41
C ALA A 217 -25.96 20.97 -7.33
N GLY A 218 -24.85 20.40 -7.80
CA GLY A 218 -24.57 18.95 -7.69
C GLY A 218 -24.49 18.50 -6.24
N VAL A 219 -23.76 19.24 -5.41
CA VAL A 219 -23.67 18.94 -3.96
C VAL A 219 -25.05 19.03 -3.31
N ALA A 220 -25.82 20.09 -3.57
CA ALA A 220 -27.16 20.25 -2.98
C ALA A 220 -28.11 19.10 -3.36
N SER A 221 -28.14 18.73 -4.66
CA SER A 221 -28.97 17.64 -5.14
C SER A 221 -28.55 16.27 -4.55
N TYR A 222 -27.23 16.03 -4.42
CA TYR A 222 -26.74 14.80 -3.82
C TYR A 222 -27.11 14.70 -2.34
N LEU A 223 -26.91 15.79 -1.57
CA LEU A 223 -27.21 15.82 -0.13
C LEU A 223 -28.71 15.70 0.13
N GLU A 224 -29.58 16.32 -0.69
CA GLU A 224 -31.03 16.18 -0.56
C GLU A 224 -31.47 14.71 -0.57
N LYS A 225 -30.83 13.88 -1.39
CA LYS A 225 -31.16 12.45 -1.50
C LYS A 225 -30.46 11.58 -0.44
N ASN A 226 -29.22 11.90 -0.12
CA ASN A 226 -28.31 10.93 0.49
C ASN A 226 -27.85 11.31 1.90
N ALA A 227 -28.09 12.54 2.40
CA ALA A 227 -27.50 13.05 3.65
C ALA A 227 -27.73 12.11 4.84
N ASP A 228 -28.93 11.54 4.97
CA ASP A 228 -29.26 10.64 6.07
C ASP A 228 -28.56 9.27 6.01
N GLN A 229 -27.97 8.91 4.87
CA GLN A 229 -27.33 7.62 4.66
C GLN A 229 -25.79 7.73 4.76
N ILE A 230 -25.23 8.93 4.64
CA ILE A 230 -23.78 9.17 4.66
C ILE A 230 -23.20 8.68 5.99
N GLY A 231 -22.17 7.82 5.91
CA GLY A 231 -21.48 7.28 7.08
C GLY A 231 -22.22 6.20 7.85
N ARG A 232 -23.42 5.81 7.42
CA ARG A 232 -24.10 4.62 7.94
C ARG A 232 -23.50 3.39 7.28
N ALA A 233 -23.20 2.35 8.07
CA ALA A 233 -22.80 1.07 7.51
C ALA A 233 -23.91 0.57 6.57
N SER A 234 -23.58 0.36 5.29
CA SER A 234 -24.49 -0.31 4.40
C SER A 234 -24.67 -1.73 4.89
N CYS A 235 -25.85 -2.10 5.38
CA CYS A 235 -26.26 -3.49 5.55
C CYS A 235 -26.44 -4.15 4.18
N ARG A 236 -25.40 -4.16 3.34
CA ARG A 236 -25.33 -5.11 2.23
C ARG A 236 -24.85 -6.40 2.84
N GLU A 237 -25.78 -7.31 3.10
CA GLU A 237 -25.52 -8.69 3.47
C GLU A 237 -24.47 -9.23 2.48
N ARG A 238 -23.35 -9.68 3.04
CA ARG A 238 -22.41 -10.52 2.28
C ARG A 238 -23.12 -11.88 2.12
N VAL A 239 -23.77 -12.07 0.98
CA VAL A 239 -24.25 -13.36 0.51
C VAL A 239 -23.10 -14.08 -0.17
#